data_7a573b8108f691ee6b0e065c13f9ffc7
#
_entry.id   7a573b8108f691ee6b0e065c13f9ffc7
#
_cell.length_a   1.000
_cell.length_b   1.000
_cell.length_c   1.000
_cell.angle_alpha   90.00
_cell.angle_beta   90.00
_cell.angle_gamma   90.00
#
_symmetry.space_group_name_H-M   'P 1'
#
loop_
_entity.id
_entity.type
_entity.pdbx_description
1 polymer ?
#
loop_
_entity_poly.entity_id
_entity_poly.type
_entity_poly.pdbx_seq_one_letter_code
_entity_poly.pdbx_strand_id
1 'polypeptide(L)' 'MAQILSPLPGTFYRSAAPGQPPLKADGDAVAVGDVIGLIEVMKSFHEVKAEIAGASIAFLVDNEEPIMAGAPLAEVG' A
#
# COMPACT_ATOMS: atom_id res chain seq x y z
N MET A 1 11.82 -6.17 10.65
CA MET A 1 11.05 -5.48 9.61
C MET A 1 9.63 -5.29 10.07
N ALA A 2 9.08 -4.14 9.83
CA ALA A 2 7.70 -3.83 10.20
C ALA A 2 6.80 -4.02 9.00
N GLN A 3 5.55 -4.38 9.25
CA GLN A 3 4.57 -4.57 8.18
C GLN A 3 3.56 -3.44 8.17
N ILE A 4 3.11 -3.06 6.98
CA ILE A 4 1.97 -2.17 6.80
C ILE A 4 0.78 -3.05 6.50
N LEU A 5 -0.23 -2.98 7.37
CA LEU A 5 -1.43 -3.79 7.25
C LEU A 5 -2.56 -2.99 6.61
N SER A 6 -3.45 -3.70 5.91
CA SER A 6 -4.60 -3.05 5.31
C SER A 6 -5.59 -2.59 6.38
N PRO A 7 -6.01 -1.32 6.37
CA PRO A 7 -7.01 -0.84 7.32
C PRO A 7 -8.43 -1.27 6.95
N LEU A 8 -8.65 -1.69 5.70
CA LEU A 8 -9.99 -1.97 5.17
C LEU A 8 -9.95 -3.20 4.27
N PRO A 9 -11.06 -3.94 4.15
CA PRO A 9 -11.20 -4.94 3.08
C PRO A 9 -11.54 -4.25 1.77
N GLY A 10 -11.01 -4.73 0.67
CA GLY A 10 -11.29 -4.17 -0.66
C GLY A 10 -10.26 -4.62 -1.67
N THR A 11 -10.08 -3.82 -2.72
CA THR A 11 -9.09 -4.09 -3.76
C THR A 11 -7.91 -3.15 -3.60
N PHE A 12 -6.70 -3.69 -3.50
CA PHE A 12 -5.50 -2.89 -3.32
C PHE A 12 -4.94 -2.44 -4.67
N TYR A 13 -4.63 -1.15 -4.77
CA TYR A 13 -3.99 -0.56 -5.94
C TYR A 13 -2.67 0.06 -5.52
N ARG A 14 -1.62 -0.23 -6.27
CA ARG A 14 -0.29 0.35 -6.04
C ARG A 14 -0.16 1.72 -6.69
N SER A 15 -1.05 2.05 -7.62
CA SER A 15 -1.04 3.30 -8.37
C SER A 15 -2.25 4.14 -8.04
N ALA A 16 -2.14 5.46 -8.22
CA ALA A 16 -3.25 6.38 -7.95
C ALA A 16 -4.35 6.29 -9.00
N ALA A 17 -4.02 5.83 -10.21
CA ALA A 17 -4.98 5.69 -11.31
C ALA A 17 -4.45 4.66 -12.31
N PRO A 18 -5.33 4.09 -13.15
CA PRO A 18 -4.89 3.17 -14.20
C PRO A 18 -3.86 3.82 -15.12
N GLY A 19 -2.81 3.08 -15.45
CA GLY A 19 -1.76 3.56 -16.33
C GLY A 19 -0.72 4.45 -15.68
N GLN A 20 -0.89 4.83 -14.43
CA GLN A 20 0.08 5.60 -13.68
C GLN A 20 1.14 4.69 -13.07
N PRO A 21 2.38 5.17 -12.85
CA PRO A 21 3.38 4.39 -12.14
C PRO A 21 2.95 4.16 -10.69
N PRO A 22 3.47 3.11 -10.04
CA PRO A 22 3.18 2.88 -8.62
C PRO A 22 3.58 4.08 -7.77
N LEU A 23 2.81 4.34 -6.72
CA LEU A 23 3.12 5.42 -5.77
C LEU A 23 4.45 5.18 -5.07
N LYS A 24 4.77 3.92 -4.80
CA LYS A 24 6.06 3.48 -4.31
C LYS A 24 6.47 2.23 -5.06
N ALA A 25 7.73 2.13 -5.43
CA ALA A 25 8.30 0.92 -6.01
C ALA A 25 9.02 0.13 -4.92
N ASP A 26 9.18 -1.18 -5.13
CA ASP A 26 9.97 -1.99 -4.22
C ASP A 26 11.38 -1.41 -4.10
N GLY A 27 11.84 -1.26 -2.88
CA GLY A 27 13.15 -0.66 -2.59
C GLY A 27 13.11 0.82 -2.28
N ASP A 28 11.99 1.51 -2.48
CA ASP A 28 11.87 2.92 -2.17
C ASP A 28 11.89 3.17 -0.67
N ALA A 29 12.45 4.31 -0.27
CA ALA A 29 12.37 4.76 1.11
C ALA A 29 10.95 5.22 1.43
N VAL A 30 10.56 5.06 2.69
CA VAL A 30 9.22 5.41 3.17
C VAL A 30 9.35 6.31 4.38
N ALA A 31 8.59 7.41 4.39
CA ALA A 31 8.44 8.28 5.54
C ALA A 31 7.04 8.11 6.13
N VAL A 32 6.90 8.43 7.41
CA VAL A 32 5.59 8.42 8.07
C VAL A 32 4.66 9.39 7.33
N GLY A 33 3.48 8.91 6.98
CA GLY A 33 2.50 9.70 6.25
C GLY A 33 2.56 9.53 4.73
N ASP A 34 3.58 8.85 4.20
CA ASP A 34 3.64 8.57 2.75
C ASP A 34 2.48 7.66 2.34
N VAL A 35 1.83 8.00 1.22
CA VAL A 35 0.80 7.15 0.64
C VAL A 35 1.48 6.05 -0.15
N ILE A 36 1.27 4.80 0.25
CA ILE A 36 1.90 3.64 -0.42
C ILE A 36 0.98 2.98 -1.42
N GLY A 37 -0.30 3.23 -1.34
CA GLY A 37 -1.29 2.66 -2.25
C GLY A 37 -2.69 3.11 -1.88
N LEU A 38 -3.67 2.55 -2.58
CA LEU A 38 -5.07 2.86 -2.38
C LEU A 38 -5.86 1.56 -2.22
N ILE A 39 -6.95 1.64 -1.46
CA ILE A 39 -7.89 0.54 -1.34
C ILE A 39 -9.24 1.02 -1.86
N GLU A 40 -9.78 0.29 -2.83
CA GLU A 40 -11.11 0.57 -3.35
C GLU A 40 -12.15 -0.24 -2.57
N VAL A 41 -13.14 0.48 -2.02
CA VAL A 41 -14.28 -0.12 -1.36
C VAL A 41 -15.52 0.53 -1.92
N MET A 42 -16.36 -0.24 -2.63
CA MET A 42 -17.63 0.25 -3.20
C MET A 42 -17.45 1.54 -4.00
N LYS A 43 -16.45 1.55 -4.89
CA LYS A 43 -16.12 2.69 -5.77
C LYS A 43 -15.56 3.91 -5.05
N SER A 44 -15.25 3.79 -3.77
CA SER A 44 -14.54 4.82 -3.01
C SER A 44 -13.10 4.40 -2.81
N PHE A 45 -12.16 5.32 -3.00
CA PHE A 45 -10.74 5.04 -2.84
C PHE A 45 -10.25 5.61 -1.50
N HIS A 46 -9.54 4.79 -0.75
CA HIS A 46 -8.98 5.17 0.54
C HIS A 46 -7.47 5.05 0.50
N GLU A 47 -6.77 6.11 0.87
CA GLU A 47 -5.32 6.10 0.89
C GLU A 47 -4.80 5.21 2.01
N VAL A 48 -3.77 4.41 1.70
CA VAL A 48 -3.02 3.67 2.71
C VAL A 48 -1.74 4.43 2.97
N LYS A 49 -1.61 4.99 4.17
CA LYS A 49 -0.45 5.77 4.57
C LYS A 49 0.45 4.96 5.47
N ALA A 50 1.75 5.11 5.29
CA ALA A 50 2.72 4.47 6.14
C ALA A 50 2.68 5.09 7.53
N GLU A 51 2.64 4.25 8.56
CA GLU A 51 2.72 4.70 9.95
C GLU A 51 4.14 4.60 10.50
N ILE A 52 5.04 4.04 9.71
CA ILE A 52 6.44 3.83 10.06
C ILE A 52 7.32 4.31 8.92
N ALA A 53 8.52 4.74 9.25
CA ALA A 53 9.54 5.10 8.28
C ALA A 53 10.54 3.98 8.13
N GLY A 54 11.16 3.88 6.95
CA GLY A 54 12.21 2.90 6.70
C GLY A 54 12.98 3.21 5.44
N ALA A 55 14.10 2.53 5.26
CA ALA A 55 14.98 2.75 4.12
C ALA A 55 14.45 2.11 2.84
N SER A 56 13.61 1.07 2.96
CA SER A 56 13.13 0.35 1.79
C SER A 56 11.81 -0.35 2.09
N ILE A 57 10.92 -0.35 1.11
CA ILE A 57 9.62 -1.03 1.17
C ILE A 57 9.64 -2.22 0.21
N ALA A 58 9.01 -3.31 0.62
CA ALA A 58 8.78 -4.47 -0.25
C ALA A 58 7.30 -4.83 -0.18
N PHE A 59 6.62 -4.81 -1.31
CA PHE A 59 5.20 -5.13 -1.37
C PHE A 59 4.97 -6.64 -1.32
N LEU A 60 3.97 -7.05 -0.56
CA LEU A 60 3.61 -8.46 -0.38
C LEU A 60 2.40 -8.87 -1.22
N VAL A 61 1.72 -7.89 -1.83
CA VAL A 61 0.53 -8.12 -2.65
C VAL A 61 0.72 -7.45 -4.00
N ASP A 62 0.00 -7.95 -4.99
CA ASP A 62 0.04 -7.41 -6.34
C ASP A 62 -0.95 -6.26 -6.49
N ASN A 63 -0.77 -5.49 -7.59
CA ASN A 63 -1.73 -4.47 -7.96
C ASN A 63 -3.07 -5.11 -8.30
N GLU A 64 -4.15 -4.46 -7.90
CA GLU A 64 -5.53 -4.94 -8.13
C GLU A 64 -5.84 -6.26 -7.43
N GLU A 65 -5.15 -6.56 -6.35
CA GLU A 65 -5.40 -7.77 -5.59
C GLU A 65 -6.48 -7.54 -4.54
N PRO A 66 -7.47 -8.46 -4.43
CA PRO A 66 -8.45 -8.36 -3.34
C PRO A 66 -7.78 -8.68 -2.02
N ILE A 67 -8.05 -7.86 -1.01
CA ILE A 67 -7.46 -8.01 0.32
C ILE A 67 -8.51 -7.88 1.41
N MET A 68 -8.18 -8.43 2.58
CA MET A 68 -9.01 -8.32 3.77
C MET A 68 -8.40 -7.30 4.74
N ALA A 69 -9.23 -6.76 5.64
CA ALA A 69 -8.73 -5.91 6.71
C ALA A 69 -7.70 -6.68 7.54
N GLY A 70 -6.60 -6.02 7.86
CA GLY A 70 -5.50 -6.64 8.60
C GLY A 70 -4.52 -7.42 7.75
N ALA A 71 -4.77 -7.58 6.45
CA ALA A 71 -3.84 -8.29 5.57
C ALA A 71 -2.53 -7.51 5.41
N PRO A 72 -1.36 -8.17 5.46
CA PRO A 72 -0.10 -7.48 5.22
C PRO A 72 -0.01 -7.03 3.77
N LEU A 73 0.26 -5.74 3.56
CA LEU A 73 0.41 -5.15 2.22
C LEU A 73 1.86 -5.02 1.84
N ALA A 74 2.71 -4.67 2.78
CA ALA A 74 4.13 -4.40 2.52
C ALA A 74 4.94 -4.57 3.79
N GLU A 75 6.24 -4.78 3.61
CA GLU A 75 7.22 -4.76 4.70
C GLU A 75 8.13 -3.56 4.51
N VAL A 76 8.50 -2.93 5.61
CA VAL A 76 9.38 -1.76 5.63
C VAL A 76 10.57 -2.07 6.51
N GLY A 77 11.75 -1.90 5.96
CA GLY A 77 12.97 -2.20 6.67
C GLY A 77 13.98 -1.07 6.69
#